data_abdf0ef1892423b1d5d8df7dd8cb5ab5
#
_entry.id   abdf0ef1892423b1d5d8df7dd8cb5ab5
#
_cell.length_a   1.000
_cell.length_b   1.000
_cell.length_c   1.000
_cell.angle_alpha   90.00
_cell.angle_beta   90.00
_cell.angle_gamma   90.00
#
_symmetry.space_group_name_H-M   'P 1'
#
loop_
_entity.id
_entity.type
_entity.pdbx_description
1 polymer ?
#
loop_
_entity_poly.entity_id
_entity_poly.type
_entity_poly.pdbx_seq_one_letter_code
_entity_poly.pdbx_strand_id
1 'polypeptide(L)'
;MAKNNFPVVYYKTAMSQNVDSLNRVAVSKTTVYNGSLVTLGTMGTGAAQGMGYVFPATLTSVIDGNVNDVWMVRGPEVSKEVCGNLYDDPREFSIPAGTPFDIIRLMPGDIIHVSETTFGDNIKPSSTNKYGYADANGEWQAASTAVTGFVAQYQGTEAIVIGQDYLPAHILEVVKNPEATIS
;
A
#
# COMPACT_ATOMS: atom_id res chain seq x y z
N MET A 1 22.37 3.12 -15.83
CA MET A 1 22.05 2.45 -14.54
C MET A 1 20.73 1.75 -14.73
N ALA A 2 20.59 0.50 -14.24
CA ALA A 2 19.29 -0.15 -14.23
C ALA A 2 18.38 0.66 -13.29
N LYS A 3 17.21 1.08 -13.77
CA LYS A 3 16.21 1.73 -12.92
C LYS A 3 15.67 0.69 -11.95
N ASN A 4 15.61 1.03 -10.68
CA ASN A 4 14.84 0.25 -9.72
C ASN A 4 13.37 0.33 -10.17
N ASN A 5 12.66 -0.78 -10.10
CA ASN A 5 11.25 -0.82 -10.51
C ASN A 5 10.39 -1.11 -9.26
N PHE A 6 10.45 -0.18 -8.30
CA PHE A 6 9.70 -0.30 -7.06
C PHE A 6 8.19 -0.15 -7.29
N PRO A 7 7.39 -0.65 -6.35
CA PRO A 7 5.94 -0.53 -6.37
C PRO A 7 5.43 0.90 -6.53
N VAL A 8 4.42 1.09 -7.37
CA VAL A 8 3.75 2.37 -7.57
C VAL A 8 2.24 2.18 -7.42
N VAL A 9 1.61 3.02 -6.60
CA VAL A 9 0.17 3.03 -6.39
C VAL A 9 -0.37 4.44 -6.60
N TYR A 10 -1.45 4.56 -7.37
CA TYR A 10 -2.22 5.79 -7.52
C TYR A 10 -3.65 5.60 -7.02
N TYR A 11 -4.18 6.66 -6.40
CA TYR A 11 -5.58 6.72 -5.97
C TYR A 11 -6.41 7.29 -7.10
N LYS A 12 -7.41 6.55 -7.59
CA LYS A 12 -8.36 7.05 -8.59
C LYS A 12 -9.57 7.69 -7.93
N THR A 13 -10.11 7.02 -6.94
CA THR A 13 -11.21 7.53 -6.13
C THR A 13 -11.01 6.96 -4.73
N ALA A 14 -10.44 7.74 -3.84
CA ALA A 14 -10.22 7.32 -2.47
C ALA A 14 -10.80 8.37 -1.53
N MET A 15 -11.99 8.12 -1.02
CA MET A 15 -12.64 8.99 -0.03
C MET A 15 -11.81 9.09 1.24
N SER A 16 -11.09 8.02 1.57
CA SER A 16 -10.19 7.96 2.71
C SER A 16 -9.07 9.00 2.68
N GLN A 17 -8.66 9.50 1.50
CA GLN A 17 -7.66 10.57 1.39
C GLN A 17 -8.08 11.88 2.05
N ASN A 18 -9.38 12.15 2.10
CA ASN A 18 -9.94 13.41 2.59
C ASN A 18 -10.40 13.34 4.05
N VAL A 19 -10.13 12.24 4.73
CA VAL A 19 -10.55 12.02 6.13
C VAL A 19 -9.33 11.86 7.00
N ASP A 20 -9.03 12.84 7.85
CA ASP A 20 -7.83 12.91 8.68
C ASP A 20 -7.65 11.66 9.57
N SER A 21 -8.74 11.13 10.11
CA SER A 21 -8.69 9.93 10.96
C SER A 21 -8.25 8.66 10.22
N LEU A 22 -8.34 8.66 8.89
CA LEU A 22 -7.90 7.57 8.01
C LEU A 22 -6.49 7.81 7.45
N ASN A 23 -5.85 8.92 7.79
CA ASN A 23 -4.47 9.24 7.43
C ASN A 23 -3.64 9.34 8.72
N ARG A 24 -2.54 8.60 8.78
CA ARG A 24 -1.67 8.54 9.95
C ARG A 24 -0.20 8.51 9.53
N VAL A 25 0.67 8.75 10.51
CA VAL A 25 2.11 8.60 10.35
C VAL A 25 2.55 7.33 11.04
N ALA A 26 3.37 6.55 10.36
CA ALA A 26 3.90 5.30 10.88
C ALA A 26 5.41 5.18 10.67
N VAL A 27 6.03 4.24 11.33
CA VAL A 27 7.44 3.87 11.16
C VAL A 27 7.59 2.36 11.20
N SER A 28 8.43 1.82 10.31
CA SER A 28 8.71 0.38 10.26
C SER A 28 10.16 0.07 10.66
N LYS A 29 10.40 -1.13 11.16
CA LYS A 29 11.76 -1.68 11.39
C LYS A 29 12.42 -2.20 10.10
N THR A 30 11.67 -2.32 9.03
CA THR A 30 12.13 -2.77 7.72
C THR A 30 11.85 -1.71 6.67
N THR A 31 12.58 -1.76 5.56
CA THR A 31 12.28 -0.93 4.38
C THR A 31 10.88 -1.25 3.88
N VAL A 32 10.12 -0.22 3.54
CA VAL A 32 8.77 -0.33 2.96
C VAL A 32 8.70 0.44 1.64
N TYR A 33 7.72 0.10 0.82
CA TYR A 33 7.51 0.69 -0.50
C TYR A 33 6.13 1.31 -0.60
N ASN A 34 5.94 2.18 -1.57
CA ASN A 34 4.62 2.72 -1.88
C ASN A 34 3.64 1.58 -2.19
N GLY A 35 2.48 1.59 -1.54
CA GLY A 35 1.48 0.55 -1.69
C GLY A 35 1.69 -0.72 -0.85
N SER A 36 2.78 -0.81 -0.07
CA SER A 36 2.94 -1.89 0.91
C SER A 36 1.80 -1.88 1.91
N LEU A 37 1.29 -3.06 2.23
CA LEU A 37 0.20 -3.26 3.19
C LEU A 37 0.78 -3.56 4.58
N VAL A 38 0.31 -2.82 5.59
CA VAL A 38 0.82 -2.89 6.96
C VAL A 38 -0.32 -2.96 7.98
N THR A 39 -0.01 -3.50 9.14
CA THR A 39 -0.84 -3.37 10.35
C THR A 39 -0.15 -2.44 11.34
N LEU A 40 -0.93 -1.81 12.22
CA LEU A 40 -0.42 -0.88 13.21
C LEU A 40 -0.41 -1.49 14.61
N GLY A 41 0.65 -1.19 15.35
CA GLY A 41 0.71 -1.42 16.79
C GLY A 41 0.26 -0.21 17.61
N THR A 42 0.51 -0.25 18.90
CA THR A 42 0.19 0.85 19.80
C THR A 42 1.09 2.04 19.55
N MET A 43 0.48 3.23 19.41
CA MET A 43 1.16 4.50 19.17
C MET A 43 2.31 4.74 20.19
N GLY A 44 3.44 5.23 19.72
CA GLY A 44 4.61 5.57 20.55
C GLY A 44 5.37 4.37 21.11
N THR A 45 5.11 3.15 20.65
CA THR A 45 5.81 1.94 21.08
C THR A 45 6.68 1.31 19.98
N GLY A 46 7.50 0.35 20.35
CA GLY A 46 8.30 -0.41 19.38
C GLY A 46 9.19 0.46 18.50
N ALA A 47 9.02 0.40 17.17
CA ALA A 47 9.77 1.23 16.23
C ALA A 47 9.47 2.73 16.37
N ALA A 48 8.29 3.09 16.89
CA ALA A 48 7.83 4.46 17.10
C ALA A 48 8.13 5.01 18.49
N GLN A 49 8.94 4.32 19.30
CA GLN A 49 9.23 4.74 20.67
C GLN A 49 9.88 6.14 20.72
N GLY A 50 9.26 7.04 21.48
CA GLY A 50 9.73 8.43 21.61
C GLY A 50 9.33 9.36 20.45
N MET A 51 8.56 8.89 19.47
CA MET A 51 8.15 9.66 18.29
C MET A 51 6.76 10.33 18.42
N GLY A 52 6.19 10.41 19.64
CA GLY A 52 4.91 11.09 19.84
C GLY A 52 3.73 10.37 19.17
N TYR A 53 3.09 11.01 18.21
CA TYR A 53 1.88 10.50 17.54
C TYR A 53 2.15 9.54 16.36
N VAL A 54 3.29 8.85 16.37
CA VAL A 54 3.67 7.90 15.33
C VAL A 54 3.32 6.48 15.75
N PHE A 55 2.85 5.67 14.80
CA PHE A 55 2.49 4.28 15.01
C PHE A 55 3.61 3.35 14.53
N PRO A 56 3.93 2.27 15.26
CA PRO A 56 4.78 1.23 14.70
C PRO A 56 3.99 0.45 13.66
N ALA A 57 4.55 0.36 12.45
CA ALA A 57 3.98 -0.42 11.37
C ALA A 57 4.73 -1.75 11.21
N THR A 58 3.97 -2.81 11.00
CA THR A 58 4.49 -4.13 10.68
C THR A 58 3.91 -4.56 9.34
N LEU A 59 4.75 -5.08 8.46
CA LEU A 59 4.30 -5.72 7.23
C LEU A 59 3.34 -6.84 7.61
N THR A 60 2.22 -6.90 6.95
CA THR A 60 1.18 -7.86 7.30
C THR A 60 1.70 -9.27 7.11
N SER A 61 1.59 -10.10 8.14
CA SER A 61 1.79 -11.53 8.00
C SER A 61 0.41 -12.17 7.83
N VAL A 62 0.02 -12.42 6.61
CA VAL A 62 -1.27 -13.04 6.35
C VAL A 62 -1.05 -14.46 5.88
N ILE A 63 -1.13 -15.36 6.82
CA ILE A 63 -1.53 -16.71 6.50
C ILE A 63 -3.06 -16.64 6.40
N ASP A 64 -3.62 -16.97 5.24
CA ASP A 64 -5.06 -17.13 4.98
C ASP A 64 -5.92 -15.86 4.82
N GLY A 65 -5.35 -14.68 4.64
CA GLY A 65 -6.14 -13.47 4.35
C GLY A 65 -7.06 -13.01 5.49
N ASN A 66 -6.75 -13.34 6.74
CA ASN A 66 -7.56 -13.02 7.92
C ASN A 66 -7.17 -11.73 8.63
N VAL A 67 -6.35 -10.89 7.98
CA VAL A 67 -5.89 -9.65 8.61
C VAL A 67 -6.94 -8.55 8.49
N ASN A 68 -7.27 -7.99 9.62
CA ASN A 68 -8.17 -6.84 9.77
C ASN A 68 -7.36 -5.56 9.97
N ASP A 69 -8.01 -4.42 9.73
CA ASP A 69 -7.42 -3.09 9.93
C ASP A 69 -6.10 -2.90 9.19
N VAL A 70 -6.13 -3.23 7.91
CA VAL A 70 -4.98 -3.08 7.02
C VAL A 70 -4.88 -1.63 6.56
N TRP A 71 -3.66 -1.11 6.63
CA TRP A 71 -3.27 0.21 6.17
C TRP A 71 -2.33 0.07 4.98
N MET A 72 -2.35 1.04 4.09
CA MET A 72 -1.46 1.06 2.94
C MET A 72 -0.45 2.20 3.08
N VAL A 73 0.81 1.90 2.81
CA VAL A 73 1.89 2.89 2.77
C VAL A 73 1.64 3.84 1.61
N ARG A 74 1.58 5.12 1.91
CA ARG A 74 1.47 6.19 0.94
C ARG A 74 2.86 6.74 0.68
N GLY A 75 3.36 6.55 -0.54
CA GLY A 75 4.58 7.21 -1.00
C GLY A 75 4.35 8.72 -1.06
N PRO A 76 5.40 9.54 -0.91
CA PRO A 76 5.27 10.97 -1.14
C PRO A 76 4.76 11.18 -2.56
N GLU A 77 3.82 12.09 -2.72
CA GLU A 77 3.55 12.66 -4.03
C GLU A 77 4.82 13.39 -4.43
N VAL A 78 5.52 12.85 -5.41
CA VAL A 78 6.75 13.47 -5.91
C VAL A 78 6.35 14.79 -6.56
N SER A 79 6.52 15.89 -5.85
CA SER A 79 6.29 17.20 -6.43
C SER A 79 7.44 17.53 -7.36
N LYS A 80 7.11 18.03 -8.55
CA LYS A 80 8.07 18.46 -9.59
C LYS A 80 8.98 19.62 -9.16
N GLU A 81 8.89 20.10 -7.95
CA GLU A 81 9.49 21.36 -7.50
C GLU A 81 10.80 21.25 -6.74
N VAL A 82 11.31 20.06 -6.50
CA VAL A 82 12.63 19.93 -5.88
C VAL A 82 13.72 20.03 -6.94
N CYS A 83 13.95 21.26 -7.37
CA CYS A 83 15.21 21.73 -8.00
C CYS A 83 15.98 20.68 -8.83
N GLY A 84 15.54 20.39 -10.04
CA GLY A 84 16.41 19.89 -11.12
C GLY A 84 17.12 18.55 -10.87
N ASN A 85 16.81 17.83 -9.84
CA ASN A 85 17.35 16.52 -9.58
C ASN A 85 16.37 15.44 -10.03
N LEU A 86 16.90 14.49 -10.79
CA LEU A 86 16.25 13.36 -11.46
C LEU A 86 15.57 12.32 -10.54
N TYR A 87 15.15 12.68 -9.33
CA TYR A 87 14.53 11.76 -8.36
C TYR A 87 13.00 11.76 -8.39
N ASP A 88 12.41 12.24 -9.49
CA ASP A 88 10.96 12.36 -9.63
C ASP A 88 10.29 11.09 -10.17
N ASP A 89 11.01 9.98 -10.24
CA ASP A 89 10.43 8.72 -10.70
C ASP A 89 9.92 7.93 -9.48
N PRO A 90 8.60 7.75 -9.32
CA PRO A 90 8.05 7.00 -8.21
C PRO A 90 8.53 5.54 -8.14
N ARG A 91 9.09 5.02 -9.23
CA ARG A 91 9.72 3.69 -9.28
C ARG A 91 11.07 3.60 -8.58
N GLU A 92 11.68 4.74 -8.26
CA GLU A 92 12.97 4.82 -7.56
C GLU A 92 12.79 5.00 -6.03
N PHE A 93 11.54 5.07 -5.56
CA PHE A 93 11.25 5.45 -4.20
C PHE A 93 11.10 4.26 -3.26
N SER A 94 11.87 4.25 -2.18
CA SER A 94 11.72 3.34 -1.05
C SER A 94 11.88 4.12 0.26
N ILE A 95 11.25 3.65 1.31
CA ILE A 95 11.32 4.25 2.64
C ILE A 95 12.22 3.36 3.52
N PRO A 96 13.41 3.84 3.90
CA PRO A 96 14.31 3.08 4.75
C PRO A 96 13.71 2.79 6.13
N ALA A 97 14.16 1.70 6.75
CA ALA A 97 13.82 1.37 8.13
C ALA A 97 14.08 2.55 9.08
N GLY A 98 13.17 2.78 10.02
CA GLY A 98 13.24 3.85 11.01
C GLY A 98 12.85 5.25 10.49
N THR A 99 12.51 5.40 9.21
CA THR A 99 12.03 6.66 8.65
C THR A 99 10.50 6.74 8.79
N PRO A 100 9.94 7.82 9.35
CA PRO A 100 8.49 8.03 9.36
C PRO A 100 7.92 8.18 7.95
N PHE A 101 6.72 7.64 7.75
CA PHE A 101 5.99 7.71 6.48
C PHE A 101 4.49 7.80 6.69
N ASP A 102 3.81 8.32 5.67
CA ASP A 102 2.36 8.41 5.66
C ASP A 102 1.71 7.08 5.30
N ILE A 103 0.60 6.80 5.97
CA ILE A 103 -0.24 5.64 5.71
C ILE A 103 -1.69 6.06 5.60
N ILE A 104 -2.43 5.31 4.84
CA ILE A 104 -3.86 5.51 4.63
C ILE A 104 -4.62 4.21 4.90
N ARG A 105 -5.74 4.31 5.63
CA ARG A 105 -6.68 3.21 5.77
C ARG A 105 -7.65 3.24 4.60
N LEU A 106 -7.58 2.24 3.75
CA LEU A 106 -8.49 2.10 2.63
C LEU A 106 -9.87 1.66 3.12
N MET A 107 -10.91 2.32 2.64
CA MET A 107 -12.30 2.04 2.99
C MET A 107 -13.03 1.35 1.85
N PRO A 108 -14.08 0.56 2.14
CA PRO A 108 -14.91 0.00 1.09
C PRO A 108 -15.43 1.07 0.12
N GLY A 109 -15.25 0.84 -1.18
CA GLY A 109 -15.55 1.79 -2.26
C GLY A 109 -14.35 2.60 -2.74
N ASP A 110 -13.21 2.58 -2.05
CA ASP A 110 -11.98 3.21 -2.57
C ASP A 110 -11.45 2.43 -3.78
N ILE A 111 -11.08 3.17 -4.83
CA ILE A 111 -10.53 2.62 -6.07
C ILE A 111 -9.08 3.07 -6.21
N ILE A 112 -8.20 2.11 -6.36
CA ILE A 112 -6.76 2.31 -6.48
C ILE A 112 -6.20 1.63 -7.72
N HIS A 113 -5.15 2.20 -8.29
CA HIS A 113 -4.33 1.60 -9.32
C HIS A 113 -3.05 1.08 -8.69
N VAL A 114 -2.85 -0.21 -8.77
CA VAL A 114 -1.71 -0.91 -8.16
C VAL A 114 -0.83 -1.46 -9.27
N SER A 115 0.42 -1.02 -9.34
CA SER A 115 1.35 -1.52 -10.35
C SER A 115 1.62 -3.02 -10.17
N GLU A 116 1.96 -3.70 -11.26
CA GLU A 116 2.30 -5.13 -11.21
C GLU A 116 3.47 -5.43 -10.27
N THR A 117 4.40 -4.49 -10.13
CA THR A 117 5.57 -4.63 -9.24
C THR A 117 5.19 -4.73 -7.77
N THR A 118 4.01 -4.25 -7.38
CA THR A 118 3.50 -4.33 -6.00
C THR A 118 3.12 -5.76 -5.59
N PHE A 119 2.95 -6.63 -6.57
CA PHE A 119 2.66 -8.06 -6.34
C PHE A 119 3.93 -8.91 -6.21
N GLY A 120 5.11 -8.36 -6.50
CA GLY A 120 6.34 -9.15 -6.53
C GLY A 120 6.18 -10.39 -7.41
N ASP A 121 6.51 -11.56 -6.84
CA ASP A 121 6.34 -12.88 -7.47
C ASP A 121 4.96 -13.50 -7.22
N ASN A 122 4.08 -12.81 -6.48
CA ASN A 122 2.75 -13.29 -6.15
C ASN A 122 1.81 -13.36 -7.37
N ILE A 123 0.72 -14.11 -7.21
CA ILE A 123 -0.35 -14.18 -8.22
C ILE A 123 -0.97 -12.80 -8.39
N LYS A 124 -1.03 -12.33 -9.63
CA LYS A 124 -1.62 -11.05 -10.01
C LYS A 124 -3.12 -11.16 -10.23
N PRO A 125 -3.87 -10.07 -10.01
CA PRO A 125 -5.30 -10.03 -10.27
C PRO A 125 -5.63 -10.29 -11.74
N SER A 126 -6.74 -10.97 -11.96
CA SER A 126 -7.26 -11.29 -13.28
C SER A 126 -8.75 -11.56 -13.21
N SER A 127 -9.39 -11.86 -14.35
CA SER A 127 -10.79 -12.30 -14.38
C SER A 127 -11.05 -13.57 -13.56
N THR A 128 -10.05 -14.42 -13.36
CA THR A 128 -10.13 -15.64 -12.55
C THR A 128 -9.76 -15.38 -11.10
N ASN A 129 -8.62 -14.69 -10.87
CA ASN A 129 -8.13 -14.32 -9.52
C ASN A 129 -8.60 -12.91 -9.19
N LYS A 130 -9.86 -12.78 -8.80
CA LYS A 130 -10.55 -11.48 -8.70
C LYS A 130 -10.27 -10.71 -7.40
N TYR A 131 -9.74 -11.37 -6.37
CA TYR A 131 -9.63 -10.79 -5.04
C TYR A 131 -8.19 -10.55 -4.67
N GLY A 132 -7.85 -9.27 -4.42
CA GLY A 132 -6.55 -8.84 -3.93
C GLY A 132 -6.54 -8.70 -2.41
N TYR A 133 -5.48 -9.13 -1.78
CA TYR A 133 -5.25 -9.04 -0.33
C TYR A 133 -3.74 -8.98 -0.03
N ALA A 134 -3.37 -8.85 1.24
CA ALA A 134 -1.97 -8.78 1.63
C ALA A 134 -1.35 -10.16 1.85
N ASP A 135 -0.11 -10.34 1.43
CA ASP A 135 0.71 -11.50 1.78
C ASP A 135 1.54 -11.25 3.08
N ALA A 136 2.38 -12.22 3.43
CA ALA A 136 3.22 -12.16 4.63
C ALA A 136 4.32 -11.08 4.59
N ASN A 137 4.60 -10.53 3.41
CA ASN A 137 5.63 -9.49 3.22
C ASN A 137 5.02 -8.08 3.08
N GLY A 138 3.70 -7.95 3.20
CA GLY A 138 2.98 -6.71 2.94
C GLY A 138 2.88 -6.39 1.44
N GLU A 139 3.14 -7.36 0.59
CA GLU A 139 2.90 -7.28 -0.85
C GLU A 139 1.46 -7.64 -1.16
N TRP A 140 0.99 -7.24 -2.34
CA TRP A 140 -0.30 -7.66 -2.81
C TRP A 140 -0.25 -9.08 -3.38
N GLN A 141 -1.32 -9.82 -3.16
CA GLN A 141 -1.53 -11.16 -3.69
C GLN A 141 -2.97 -11.31 -4.14
N ALA A 142 -3.24 -12.11 -5.17
CA ALA A 142 -4.59 -12.32 -5.66
C ALA A 142 -5.03 -13.79 -5.55
N ALA A 143 -6.34 -14.00 -5.37
CA ALA A 143 -6.98 -15.30 -5.33
C ALA A 143 -8.32 -15.32 -6.05
N SER A 144 -8.79 -16.52 -6.38
CA SER A 144 -10.12 -16.74 -6.97
C SER A 144 -11.26 -16.64 -5.95
N THR A 145 -10.95 -16.77 -4.66
CA THR A 145 -11.92 -16.74 -3.55
C THR A 145 -11.60 -15.56 -2.63
N ALA A 146 -12.65 -14.86 -2.20
CA ALA A 146 -12.52 -13.77 -1.24
C ALA A 146 -12.05 -14.29 0.12
N VAL A 147 -11.14 -13.52 0.74
CA VAL A 147 -10.64 -13.78 2.10
C VAL A 147 -11.53 -13.11 3.16
N THR A 148 -11.36 -13.47 4.41
CA THR A 148 -12.23 -12.97 5.49
C THR A 148 -11.83 -11.58 6.01
N GLY A 149 -10.55 -11.21 5.92
CA GLY A 149 -9.99 -9.93 6.34
C GLY A 149 -10.13 -8.83 5.28
N PHE A 150 -9.07 -8.04 5.14
CA PHE A 150 -8.98 -7.04 4.08
C PHE A 150 -9.02 -7.68 2.69
N VAL A 151 -9.86 -7.16 1.83
CA VAL A 151 -9.97 -7.62 0.45
C VAL A 151 -10.36 -6.49 -0.50
N ALA A 152 -9.70 -6.45 -1.64
CA ALA A 152 -10.06 -5.61 -2.77
C ALA A 152 -10.46 -6.48 -3.97
N GLN A 153 -11.33 -5.98 -4.82
CA GLN A 153 -11.81 -6.68 -6.01
C GLN A 153 -11.22 -6.09 -7.27
N TYR A 154 -10.75 -6.95 -8.15
CA TYR A 154 -10.25 -6.58 -9.46
C TYR A 154 -11.36 -6.04 -10.37
N GLN A 155 -11.14 -4.85 -10.92
CA GLN A 155 -12.06 -4.14 -11.82
C GLN A 155 -11.53 -4.07 -13.26
N GLY A 156 -10.24 -4.30 -13.47
CA GLY A 156 -9.62 -4.23 -14.78
C GLY A 156 -8.13 -3.89 -14.73
N THR A 157 -7.57 -3.63 -15.89
CA THR A 157 -6.18 -3.16 -16.04
C THR A 157 -6.16 -1.78 -16.68
N GLU A 158 -5.27 -0.93 -16.19
CA GLU A 158 -4.98 0.36 -16.80
C GLU A 158 -3.51 0.69 -16.55
N ALA A 159 -2.81 1.22 -17.55
CA ALA A 159 -1.41 1.60 -17.36
C ALA A 159 -1.30 2.88 -16.52
N ILE A 160 -0.40 2.89 -15.56
CA ILE A 160 0.03 4.10 -14.86
C ILE A 160 1.02 4.82 -15.78
N VAL A 161 0.76 6.08 -16.07
CA VAL A 161 1.63 6.91 -16.92
C VAL A 161 2.63 7.66 -16.06
N ILE A 162 3.92 7.43 -16.28
CA ILE A 162 5.02 8.10 -15.59
C ILE A 162 5.90 8.77 -16.65
N GLY A 163 5.72 10.08 -16.84
CA GLY A 163 6.39 10.80 -17.92
C GLY A 163 5.97 10.27 -19.28
N GLN A 164 6.89 9.62 -20.02
CA GLN A 164 6.64 8.96 -21.29
C GLN A 164 6.49 7.44 -21.18
N ASP A 165 6.68 6.89 -20.00
CA ASP A 165 6.61 5.45 -19.75
C ASP A 165 5.20 5.03 -19.32
N TYR A 166 4.87 3.78 -19.64
CA TYR A 166 3.63 3.12 -19.25
C TYR A 166 3.96 1.96 -18.33
N LEU A 167 3.47 2.01 -17.09
CA LEU A 167 3.64 0.96 -16.09
C LEU A 167 2.36 0.12 -16.03
N PRO A 168 2.42 -1.19 -16.32
CA PRO A 168 1.25 -2.05 -16.18
C PRO A 168 0.70 -2.03 -14.75
N ALA A 169 -0.61 -1.84 -14.62
CA ALA A 169 -1.27 -1.77 -13.33
C ALA A 169 -2.65 -2.42 -13.36
N HIS A 170 -3.13 -2.77 -12.18
CA HIS A 170 -4.45 -3.33 -11.93
C HIS A 170 -5.31 -2.30 -11.19
N ILE A 171 -6.56 -2.18 -11.61
CA ILE A 171 -7.57 -1.40 -10.90
C ILE A 171 -8.20 -2.32 -9.84
N LEU A 172 -8.10 -1.91 -8.59
CA LEU A 172 -8.67 -2.61 -7.45
C LEU A 172 -9.66 -1.71 -6.72
N GLU A 173 -10.84 -2.22 -6.42
CA GLU A 173 -11.82 -1.59 -5.56
C GLU A 173 -11.83 -2.29 -4.21
N VAL A 174 -11.68 -1.54 -3.13
CA VAL A 174 -11.73 -2.10 -1.78
C VAL A 174 -13.16 -2.52 -1.47
N VAL A 175 -13.34 -3.79 -1.16
CA VAL A 175 -14.64 -4.37 -0.81
C VAL A 175 -14.82 -4.45 0.70
N LYS A 176 -13.73 -4.75 1.41
CA LYS A 176 -13.78 -4.99 2.84
C LYS A 176 -12.45 -4.63 3.50
N ASN A 177 -12.52 -3.92 4.63
CA ASN A 177 -11.41 -3.70 5.54
C ASN A 177 -11.97 -3.64 6.96
N PRO A 178 -12.19 -4.79 7.63
CA PRO A 178 -12.76 -4.84 8.97
C PRO A 178 -11.86 -4.13 9.96
N GLU A 179 -12.45 -3.58 11.03
CA GLU A 179 -11.69 -3.04 12.15
C GLU A 179 -10.96 -4.14 12.92
N ALA A 180 -9.87 -3.78 13.58
CA ALA A 180 -9.20 -4.66 14.49
C ALA A 180 -10.18 -5.10 15.59
N THR A 181 -10.18 -6.40 15.91
CA THR A 181 -10.96 -6.89 17.05
C THR A 181 -10.30 -6.37 18.33
N ILE A 182 -11.00 -5.51 19.07
CA ILE A 182 -10.54 -5.08 20.39
C ILE A 182 -10.76 -6.25 21.33
N SER A 183 -9.68 -6.87 21.74
CA SER A 183 -9.67 -7.94 22.77
C SER A 183 -9.44 -7.36 24.15
#